data_3cb04ce92c34b3203c8947e8958e8b91
#
_entry.id   3cb04ce92c34b3203c8947e8958e8b91
#
_cell.length_a   1.000
_cell.length_b   1.000
_cell.length_c   1.000
_cell.angle_alpha   90.00
_cell.angle_beta   90.00
_cell.angle_gamma   90.00
#
_symmetry.space_group_name_H-M   'P 1'
#
loop_
_entity.id
_entity.type
_entity.pdbx_description
1 polymer ?
#
loop_
_entity_poly.entity_id
_entity_poly.type
_entity_poly.pdbx_seq_one_letter_code
_entity_poly.pdbx_strand_id
1 'polypeptide(L)'
;MSQSHEALILIQKMVKVPPTKALLLFNTATYQGLQHTSHSISFILNHLLSSGMLPQAQSLILRLISGRIPSSLMLQLTQAHFTPCLTYTPLYDTIVNAYVHSHSTDQALTFLHHMIHEGHVPLSNTFNNLMCLLIRSNYFDKAWWIFNELKSKVVLDAYSFGIMIKGCCEAGYFVKGFRLLAMLEEFGLSPNVVIYTTLIDGCCKYGNVMLAKNLFCKMDRLGLVPNPHTYSVLMNGFFKQGLQREGFQMYENMKRSGIVPNAYAYNCLISEYCNGGMVDKAFKVFAEMREKGIACGVMTYNILIGGLCRGKKFGEAVKLVHKVNKVGLSPNIVTYNILINGFCDVGKMDTAVRLFNQLKSSGLSPTLVTYNTLIAGYSKVENLAGALDLVKEMEERCIAPSKVTYTILIDAFARLNYTEKACEMHSLMEKSGLVPDVYTYSVLIHGLCVHGNMKEASKLFKSLGEMHLQPNSVIYNTMIHGYCKEGSSYRALRLLNEMVHSGMVPNVASFCSTIGLLCRDEKWKEAELLLGQMINSGLKPSVSLYKMVHKVKEILGFHGMKPKEMRS
;
A
#
# COMPACT_ATOMS: atom_id res chain seq x y z
N MET A 1 29.69 4.91 -50.62
CA MET A 1 29.95 6.20 -49.90
C MET A 1 29.73 5.94 -48.41
N SER A 2 30.59 6.46 -47.52
CA SER A 2 30.45 6.16 -46.09
C SER A 2 29.20 6.87 -45.54
N GLN A 3 28.49 6.23 -44.62
CA GLN A 3 27.28 6.78 -43.93
C GLN A 3 27.52 8.20 -43.34
N SER A 4 28.76 8.51 -43.00
CA SER A 4 29.18 9.85 -42.53
C SER A 4 29.05 10.93 -43.64
N HIS A 5 29.26 10.59 -44.90
CA HIS A 5 29.20 11.53 -46.03
C HIS A 5 27.73 11.88 -46.34
N GLU A 6 26.82 10.92 -46.29
CA GLU A 6 25.38 11.16 -46.50
C GLU A 6 24.77 12.00 -45.37
N ALA A 7 25.18 11.77 -44.10
CA ALA A 7 24.77 12.58 -42.98
C ALA A 7 25.26 14.03 -43.09
N LEU A 8 26.46 14.26 -43.66
CA LEU A 8 27.01 15.59 -43.87
C LEU A 8 26.24 16.38 -44.94
N ILE A 9 25.89 15.71 -46.03
CA ILE A 9 25.04 16.26 -47.09
C ILE A 9 23.64 16.63 -46.55
N LEU A 10 23.08 15.79 -45.69
CA LEU A 10 21.79 16.08 -45.02
C LEU A 10 21.88 17.34 -44.15
N ILE A 11 22.95 17.49 -43.34
CA ILE A 11 23.18 18.69 -42.52
C ILE A 11 23.25 19.93 -43.40
N GLN A 12 24.02 19.89 -44.51
CA GLN A 12 24.14 21.03 -45.45
C GLN A 12 22.80 21.45 -46.05
N LYS A 13 21.89 20.48 -46.29
CA LYS A 13 20.54 20.77 -46.79
C LYS A 13 19.65 21.37 -45.68
N MET A 14 19.77 20.85 -44.44
CA MET A 14 18.98 21.32 -43.29
C MET A 14 19.35 22.76 -42.87
N VAL A 15 20.61 23.16 -42.99
CA VAL A 15 21.08 24.52 -42.66
C VAL A 15 20.37 25.61 -43.49
N LYS A 16 20.03 25.29 -44.72
CA LYS A 16 19.49 26.27 -45.70
C LYS A 16 17.96 26.41 -45.64
N VAL A 17 17.29 25.70 -44.75
CA VAL A 17 15.80 25.66 -44.72
C VAL A 17 15.26 25.97 -43.33
N PRO A 18 14.00 26.46 -43.22
CA PRO A 18 13.35 26.68 -41.94
C PRO A 18 13.24 25.37 -41.09
N PRO A 19 13.16 25.45 -39.75
CA PRO A 19 13.18 24.31 -38.86
C PRO A 19 12.10 23.25 -39.16
N THR A 20 10.91 23.66 -39.57
CA THR A 20 9.82 22.76 -39.95
C THR A 20 10.17 21.93 -41.20
N LYS A 21 10.79 22.56 -42.21
CA LYS A 21 11.28 21.85 -43.40
C LYS A 21 12.51 21.00 -43.12
N ALA A 22 13.38 21.46 -42.21
CA ALA A 22 14.55 20.67 -41.76
C ALA A 22 14.11 19.39 -41.04
N LEU A 23 13.10 19.47 -40.20
CA LEU A 23 12.51 18.29 -39.52
C LEU A 23 11.87 17.32 -40.55
N LEU A 24 11.21 17.85 -41.57
CA LEU A 24 10.64 17.03 -42.63
C LEU A 24 11.74 16.28 -43.39
N LEU A 25 12.84 16.96 -43.78
CA LEU A 25 13.98 16.38 -44.46
C LEU A 25 14.64 15.30 -43.60
N PHE A 26 14.81 15.55 -42.28
CA PHE A 26 15.35 14.58 -41.34
C PHE A 26 14.48 13.31 -41.26
N ASN A 27 13.14 13.49 -41.13
CA ASN A 27 12.21 12.38 -41.07
C ASN A 27 12.20 11.57 -42.39
N THR A 28 12.22 12.27 -43.53
CA THR A 28 12.25 11.61 -44.87
C THR A 28 13.52 10.77 -45.01
N ALA A 29 14.66 11.28 -44.60
CA ALA A 29 15.94 10.54 -44.62
C ALA A 29 15.88 9.30 -43.69
N THR A 30 15.23 9.41 -42.51
CA THR A 30 14.98 8.28 -41.61
C THR A 30 14.13 7.20 -42.29
N TYR A 31 13.04 7.57 -42.97
CA TYR A 31 12.18 6.64 -43.74
C TYR A 31 12.90 5.98 -44.92
N GLN A 32 13.88 6.66 -45.49
CA GLN A 32 14.73 6.13 -46.57
C GLN A 32 15.85 5.21 -46.05
N GLY A 33 15.91 4.93 -44.72
CA GLY A 33 16.87 4.03 -44.10
C GLY A 33 18.23 4.66 -43.78
N LEU A 34 18.36 6.00 -43.82
CA LEU A 34 19.60 6.66 -43.42
C LEU A 34 19.81 6.50 -41.89
N GLN A 35 20.96 5.95 -41.52
CA GLN A 35 21.38 5.94 -40.12
C GLN A 35 21.95 7.31 -39.75
N HIS A 36 21.26 8.02 -38.83
CA HIS A 36 21.69 9.33 -38.38
C HIS A 36 22.92 9.26 -37.48
N THR A 37 23.86 10.16 -37.70
CA THR A 37 25.02 10.36 -36.83
C THR A 37 24.66 11.26 -35.66
N SER A 38 25.46 11.23 -34.55
CA SER A 38 25.32 12.16 -33.44
C SER A 38 25.25 13.63 -33.89
N HIS A 39 26.05 13.98 -34.93
CA HIS A 39 26.12 15.34 -35.50
C HIS A 39 24.81 15.75 -36.19
N SER A 40 24.20 14.87 -36.98
CA SER A 40 22.93 15.19 -37.69
C SER A 40 21.75 15.32 -36.70
N ILE A 41 21.75 14.49 -35.64
CA ILE A 41 20.74 14.56 -34.58
C ILE A 41 20.93 15.83 -33.73
N SER A 42 22.17 16.14 -33.32
CA SER A 42 22.49 17.34 -32.55
C SER A 42 22.10 18.60 -33.33
N PHE A 43 22.42 18.64 -34.63
CA PHE A 43 22.08 19.80 -35.48
C PHE A 43 20.56 20.04 -35.54
N ILE A 44 19.75 19.01 -35.82
CA ILE A 44 18.29 19.21 -35.95
C ILE A 44 17.67 19.59 -34.60
N LEU A 45 18.13 18.97 -33.47
CA LEU A 45 17.66 19.32 -32.15
C LEU A 45 17.98 20.77 -31.78
N ASN A 46 19.21 21.21 -32.03
CA ASN A 46 19.64 22.59 -31.80
C ASN A 46 18.84 23.59 -32.68
N HIS A 47 18.58 23.22 -33.93
CA HIS A 47 17.79 24.08 -34.85
C HIS A 47 16.32 24.20 -34.44
N LEU A 48 15.73 23.14 -33.91
CA LEU A 48 14.37 23.15 -33.33
C LEU A 48 14.32 23.93 -32.02
N LEU A 49 15.28 23.73 -31.12
CA LEU A 49 15.33 24.41 -29.84
C LEU A 49 15.56 25.91 -29.97
N SER A 50 16.50 26.34 -30.84
CA SER A 50 16.76 27.75 -31.10
C SER A 50 15.57 28.49 -31.70
N SER A 51 14.67 27.76 -32.33
CA SER A 51 13.44 28.31 -32.95
C SER A 51 12.21 28.17 -32.04
N GLY A 52 12.37 27.74 -30.77
CA GLY A 52 11.27 27.62 -29.82
C GLY A 52 10.36 26.40 -30.05
N MET A 53 10.73 25.46 -30.94
CA MET A 53 9.93 24.29 -31.30
C MET A 53 10.14 23.11 -30.29
N LEU A 54 9.92 23.38 -29.01
CA LEU A 54 10.14 22.41 -27.91
C LEU A 54 9.34 21.10 -28.05
N PRO A 55 8.03 21.10 -28.42
CA PRO A 55 7.26 19.86 -28.56
C PRO A 55 7.81 18.94 -29.64
N GLN A 56 8.28 19.51 -30.76
CA GLN A 56 8.84 18.75 -31.88
C GLN A 56 10.20 18.17 -31.52
N ALA A 57 11.05 18.93 -30.80
CA ALA A 57 12.33 18.45 -30.29
C ALA A 57 12.11 17.29 -29.28
N GLN A 58 11.16 17.43 -28.35
CA GLN A 58 10.81 16.39 -27.40
C GLN A 58 10.26 15.12 -28.08
N SER A 59 9.38 15.28 -29.07
CA SER A 59 8.85 14.17 -29.87
C SER A 59 9.96 13.44 -30.64
N LEU A 60 10.95 14.16 -31.15
CA LEU A 60 12.11 13.57 -31.82
C LEU A 60 12.96 12.76 -30.84
N ILE A 61 13.27 13.33 -29.67
CA ILE A 61 14.05 12.63 -28.64
C ILE A 61 13.30 11.39 -28.15
N LEU A 62 11.99 11.45 -27.92
CA LEU A 62 11.18 10.29 -27.52
C LEU A 62 11.25 9.16 -28.56
N ARG A 63 11.20 9.49 -29.86
CA ARG A 63 11.35 8.50 -30.93
C ARG A 63 12.75 7.87 -30.94
N LEU A 64 13.77 8.67 -30.70
CA LEU A 64 15.16 8.20 -30.60
C LEU A 64 15.35 7.23 -29.40
N ILE A 65 14.75 7.56 -28.24
CA ILE A 65 14.76 6.71 -27.04
C ILE A 65 13.98 5.41 -27.29
N SER A 66 12.80 5.47 -27.90
CA SER A 66 11.97 4.29 -28.22
C SER A 66 12.62 3.38 -29.28
N GLY A 67 13.43 3.93 -30.17
CA GLY A 67 14.26 3.21 -31.13
C GLY A 67 15.48 2.51 -30.54
N ARG A 68 15.63 2.50 -29.20
CA ARG A 68 16.74 1.88 -28.44
C ARG A 68 18.12 2.45 -28.80
N ILE A 69 18.20 3.76 -29.03
CA ILE A 69 19.50 4.40 -29.20
C ILE A 69 20.28 4.32 -27.86
N PRO A 70 21.55 3.89 -27.87
CA PRO A 70 22.35 3.79 -26.64
C PRO A 70 22.46 5.15 -25.93
N SER A 71 22.37 5.14 -24.61
CA SER A 71 22.54 6.35 -23.77
C SER A 71 23.90 7.03 -23.98
N SER A 72 24.93 6.28 -24.37
CA SER A 72 26.25 6.80 -24.77
C SER A 72 26.18 7.73 -25.99
N LEU A 73 25.33 7.43 -26.97
CA LEU A 73 25.13 8.29 -28.15
C LEU A 73 24.40 9.58 -27.75
N MET A 74 23.43 9.48 -26.83
CA MET A 74 22.72 10.66 -26.30
C MET A 74 23.67 11.57 -25.50
N LEU A 75 24.63 11.03 -24.76
CA LEU A 75 25.69 11.81 -24.10
C LEU A 75 26.60 12.50 -25.13
N GLN A 76 26.95 11.83 -26.22
CA GLN A 76 27.73 12.46 -27.31
C GLN A 76 26.97 13.63 -27.99
N LEU A 77 25.62 13.63 -27.98
CA LEU A 77 24.83 14.75 -28.49
C LEU A 77 25.01 16.03 -27.66
N THR A 78 25.27 15.90 -26.35
CA THR A 78 25.50 17.05 -25.47
C THR A 78 26.93 17.57 -25.54
N GLN A 79 27.88 16.72 -25.98
CA GLN A 79 29.30 17.05 -26.13
C GLN A 79 29.68 17.58 -27.52
N ALA A 80 28.81 17.46 -28.51
CA ALA A 80 29.08 17.92 -29.87
C ALA A 80 29.04 19.46 -29.97
N HIS A 81 30.17 20.11 -29.79
CA HIS A 81 30.37 21.56 -29.88
C HIS A 81 30.12 22.07 -31.32
N PHE A 82 28.91 22.48 -31.65
CA PHE A 82 28.61 22.93 -33.02
C PHE A 82 28.34 24.42 -33.20
N THR A 83 28.28 25.23 -32.15
CA THR A 83 28.33 26.73 -32.28
C THR A 83 28.40 27.39 -30.90
N PRO A 84 29.12 28.55 -30.76
CA PRO A 84 29.27 29.23 -29.47
C PRO A 84 28.04 30.01 -28.98
N CYS A 85 26.89 29.87 -29.59
CA CYS A 85 25.69 30.71 -29.35
C CYS A 85 24.50 30.03 -28.68
N LEU A 86 24.58 28.75 -28.26
CA LEU A 86 23.43 28.07 -27.68
C LEU A 86 23.67 27.70 -26.21
N THR A 87 22.75 28.16 -25.38
CA THR A 87 22.64 27.69 -24.00
C THR A 87 22.24 26.22 -24.02
N TYR A 88 23.14 25.32 -23.60
CA TYR A 88 22.91 23.86 -23.57
C TYR A 88 21.77 23.44 -22.62
N THR A 89 21.35 24.32 -21.71
CA THR A 89 20.29 24.09 -20.73
C THR A 89 18.99 23.57 -21.37
N PRO A 90 18.41 24.18 -22.45
CA PRO A 90 17.18 23.67 -23.06
C PRO A 90 17.30 22.26 -23.66
N LEU A 91 18.48 21.88 -24.15
CA LEU A 91 18.73 20.56 -24.68
C LEU A 91 18.72 19.51 -23.56
N TYR A 92 19.44 19.76 -22.47
CA TYR A 92 19.43 18.90 -21.28
C TYR A 92 18.03 18.76 -20.70
N ASP A 93 17.31 19.86 -20.51
CA ASP A 93 15.93 19.87 -20.02
C ASP A 93 15.02 19.00 -20.91
N THR A 94 15.15 19.12 -22.24
CA THR A 94 14.35 18.34 -23.17
C THR A 94 14.67 16.86 -23.11
N ILE A 95 15.94 16.49 -22.97
CA ILE A 95 16.40 15.08 -22.83
C ILE A 95 15.90 14.51 -21.50
N VAL A 96 16.09 15.22 -20.39
CA VAL A 96 15.64 14.76 -19.07
C VAL A 96 14.12 14.57 -19.06
N ASN A 97 13.34 15.54 -19.58
CA ASN A 97 11.90 15.43 -19.70
C ASN A 97 11.46 14.25 -20.60
N ALA A 98 12.18 13.98 -21.68
CA ALA A 98 11.87 12.83 -22.54
C ALA A 98 12.07 11.49 -21.80
N TYR A 99 13.14 11.36 -21.02
CA TYR A 99 13.35 10.17 -20.15
C TYR A 99 12.32 10.09 -19.02
N VAL A 100 11.90 11.21 -18.46
CA VAL A 100 10.80 11.27 -17.48
C VAL A 100 9.49 10.74 -18.10
N HIS A 101 9.15 11.17 -19.31
CA HIS A 101 7.96 10.69 -20.02
C HIS A 101 8.02 9.22 -20.44
N SER A 102 9.22 8.70 -20.72
CA SER A 102 9.43 7.27 -21.00
C SER A 102 9.53 6.40 -19.72
N HIS A 103 9.33 6.98 -18.55
CA HIS A 103 9.47 6.33 -17.22
C HIS A 103 10.85 5.69 -16.97
N SER A 104 11.89 6.18 -17.65
CA SER A 104 13.26 5.69 -17.54
C SER A 104 14.04 6.47 -16.47
N THR A 105 13.84 6.11 -15.20
CA THR A 105 14.36 6.85 -14.05
C THR A 105 15.88 6.94 -14.00
N ASP A 106 16.60 5.83 -14.26
CA ASP A 106 18.06 5.81 -14.14
C ASP A 106 18.74 6.65 -15.22
N GLN A 107 18.21 6.63 -16.46
CA GLN A 107 18.70 7.47 -17.54
C GLN A 107 18.41 8.96 -17.26
N ALA A 108 17.22 9.31 -16.79
CA ALA A 108 16.88 10.69 -16.41
C ALA A 108 17.84 11.23 -15.34
N LEU A 109 18.19 10.40 -14.34
CA LEU A 109 19.17 10.74 -13.30
C LEU A 109 20.58 10.92 -13.85
N THR A 110 21.03 10.02 -14.73
CA THR A 110 22.34 10.11 -15.36
C THR A 110 22.49 11.43 -16.12
N PHE A 111 21.47 11.82 -16.89
CA PHE A 111 21.50 13.09 -17.63
C PHE A 111 21.39 14.31 -16.72
N LEU A 112 20.63 14.24 -15.63
CA LEU A 112 20.61 15.32 -14.64
C LEU A 112 21.98 15.50 -14.00
N HIS A 113 22.65 14.42 -13.58
CA HIS A 113 23.99 14.49 -12.99
C HIS A 113 25.02 15.09 -13.98
N HIS A 114 24.95 14.67 -15.26
CA HIS A 114 25.82 15.24 -16.28
C HIS A 114 25.54 16.74 -16.49
N MET A 115 24.27 17.14 -16.52
CA MET A 115 23.86 18.54 -16.62
C MET A 115 24.43 19.39 -15.48
N ILE A 116 24.35 18.89 -14.23
CA ILE A 116 24.87 19.57 -13.05
C ILE A 116 26.41 19.65 -13.10
N HIS A 117 27.07 18.57 -13.53
CA HIS A 117 28.53 18.50 -13.66
C HIS A 117 29.06 19.53 -14.66
N GLU A 118 28.36 19.74 -15.77
CA GLU A 118 28.67 20.77 -16.77
C GLU A 118 28.27 22.20 -16.33
N GLY A 119 27.81 22.37 -15.08
CA GLY A 119 27.47 23.69 -14.51
C GLY A 119 26.10 24.21 -14.93
N HIS A 120 25.25 23.40 -15.56
CA HIS A 120 23.89 23.78 -15.96
C HIS A 120 22.88 23.45 -14.86
N VAL A 121 21.85 24.30 -14.72
CA VAL A 121 20.79 24.14 -13.73
C VAL A 121 19.48 23.81 -14.47
N PRO A 122 18.74 22.77 -14.03
CA PRO A 122 17.48 22.42 -14.65
C PRO A 122 16.41 23.50 -14.42
N LEU A 123 15.53 23.66 -15.38
CA LEU A 123 14.33 24.50 -15.23
C LEU A 123 13.39 23.90 -14.16
N SER A 124 12.65 24.77 -13.47
CA SER A 124 11.69 24.36 -12.41
C SER A 124 10.73 23.24 -12.87
N ASN A 125 10.26 23.33 -14.13
CA ASN A 125 9.36 22.31 -14.69
C ASN A 125 10.04 20.96 -14.85
N THR A 126 11.27 20.91 -15.38
CA THR A 126 12.07 19.69 -15.52
C THR A 126 12.36 19.07 -14.16
N PHE A 127 12.78 19.92 -13.21
CA PHE A 127 12.98 19.52 -11.82
C PHE A 127 11.72 18.91 -11.20
N ASN A 128 10.58 19.58 -11.30
CA ASN A 128 9.31 19.13 -10.77
C ASN A 128 8.84 17.80 -11.40
N ASN A 129 8.97 17.66 -12.73
CA ASN A 129 8.64 16.42 -13.44
C ASN A 129 9.50 15.23 -12.98
N LEU A 130 10.80 15.46 -12.80
CA LEU A 130 11.71 14.43 -12.30
C LEU A 130 11.40 14.05 -10.84
N MET A 131 11.14 15.04 -9.96
CA MET A 131 10.74 14.76 -8.57
C MET A 131 9.44 13.95 -8.53
N CYS A 132 8.44 14.29 -9.34
CA CYS A 132 7.22 13.51 -9.47
C CYS A 132 7.48 12.06 -9.90
N LEU A 133 8.35 11.85 -10.89
CA LEU A 133 8.72 10.52 -11.35
C LEU A 133 9.38 9.70 -10.24
N LEU A 134 10.38 10.27 -9.57
CA LEU A 134 11.12 9.59 -8.50
C LEU A 134 10.21 9.17 -7.33
N ILE A 135 9.30 10.06 -6.91
CA ILE A 135 8.35 9.77 -5.84
C ILE A 135 7.37 8.66 -6.28
N ARG A 136 6.81 8.73 -7.49
CA ARG A 136 5.92 7.69 -8.02
C ARG A 136 6.59 6.33 -8.17
N SER A 137 7.90 6.33 -8.47
CA SER A 137 8.71 5.11 -8.59
C SER A 137 9.27 4.61 -7.26
N ASN A 138 8.84 5.20 -6.13
CA ASN A 138 9.26 4.87 -4.77
C ASN A 138 10.76 5.10 -4.48
N TYR A 139 11.40 6.04 -5.22
CA TYR A 139 12.79 6.45 -5.00
C TYR A 139 12.88 7.75 -4.18
N PHE A 140 12.18 7.81 -3.05
CA PHE A 140 12.10 9.02 -2.23
C PHE A 140 13.47 9.51 -1.77
N ASP A 141 14.38 8.63 -1.37
CA ASP A 141 15.70 9.04 -0.86
C ASP A 141 16.54 9.72 -1.95
N LYS A 142 16.47 9.25 -3.22
CA LYS A 142 17.10 9.91 -4.36
C LYS A 142 16.48 11.29 -4.61
N ALA A 143 15.15 11.40 -4.56
CA ALA A 143 14.44 12.66 -4.71
C ALA A 143 14.83 13.65 -3.61
N TRP A 144 14.90 13.19 -2.36
CA TRP A 144 15.30 14.00 -1.22
C TRP A 144 16.72 14.53 -1.34
N TRP A 145 17.67 13.71 -1.78
CA TRP A 145 19.04 14.10 -2.00
C TRP A 145 19.13 15.19 -3.09
N ILE A 146 18.54 14.98 -4.26
CA ILE A 146 18.52 15.93 -5.38
C ILE A 146 17.87 17.26 -4.97
N PHE A 147 16.75 17.20 -4.25
CA PHE A 147 16.09 18.40 -3.75
C PHE A 147 17.03 19.23 -2.89
N ASN A 148 17.74 18.61 -1.94
CA ASN A 148 18.66 19.33 -1.06
C ASN A 148 19.88 19.89 -1.80
N GLU A 149 20.37 19.22 -2.82
CA GLU A 149 21.49 19.69 -3.64
C GLU A 149 21.12 20.89 -4.52
N LEU A 150 19.92 20.87 -5.07
CA LEU A 150 19.49 21.85 -6.08
C LEU A 150 18.59 22.97 -5.54
N LYS A 151 18.09 22.89 -4.30
CA LYS A 151 17.13 23.85 -3.72
C LYS A 151 17.63 25.32 -3.70
N SER A 152 18.95 25.54 -3.69
CA SER A 152 19.56 26.88 -3.74
C SER A 152 19.89 27.35 -5.17
N LYS A 153 19.83 26.46 -6.14
CA LYS A 153 20.21 26.72 -7.53
C LYS A 153 18.98 26.84 -8.44
N VAL A 154 17.95 26.04 -8.19
CA VAL A 154 16.70 26.04 -8.97
C VAL A 154 15.70 27.02 -8.36
N VAL A 155 14.96 27.72 -9.22
CA VAL A 155 13.84 28.55 -8.78
C VAL A 155 12.70 27.64 -8.36
N LEU A 156 12.54 27.46 -7.04
CA LEU A 156 11.48 26.64 -6.47
C LEU A 156 10.19 27.45 -6.30
N ASP A 157 9.07 26.80 -6.50
CA ASP A 157 7.73 27.33 -6.27
C ASP A 157 6.94 26.50 -5.24
N ALA A 158 5.77 26.95 -4.85
CA ALA A 158 4.92 26.21 -3.92
C ALA A 158 4.55 24.80 -4.44
N TYR A 159 4.54 24.58 -5.75
CA TYR A 159 4.30 23.29 -6.38
C TYR A 159 5.47 22.33 -6.14
N SER A 160 6.72 22.82 -6.29
CA SER A 160 7.96 22.05 -5.99
C SER A 160 7.94 21.50 -4.56
N PHE A 161 7.62 22.37 -3.60
CA PHE A 161 7.48 21.96 -2.19
C PHE A 161 6.31 21.00 -1.99
N GLY A 162 5.17 21.22 -2.67
CA GLY A 162 4.01 20.35 -2.62
C GLY A 162 4.31 18.92 -3.07
N ILE A 163 5.10 18.76 -4.13
CA ILE A 163 5.57 17.44 -4.61
C ILE A 163 6.40 16.74 -3.52
N MET A 164 7.37 17.44 -2.95
CA MET A 164 8.26 16.87 -1.93
C MET A 164 7.52 16.55 -0.62
N ILE A 165 6.60 17.42 -0.19
CA ILE A 165 5.73 17.17 0.96
C ILE A 165 4.87 15.92 0.72
N LYS A 166 4.31 15.76 -0.48
CA LYS A 166 3.56 14.57 -0.85
C LYS A 166 4.43 13.31 -0.76
N GLY A 167 5.65 13.36 -1.29
CA GLY A 167 6.61 12.26 -1.17
C GLY A 167 6.95 11.92 0.28
N CYS A 168 7.15 12.94 1.14
CA CYS A 168 7.33 12.73 2.57
C CYS A 168 6.13 12.03 3.23
N CYS A 169 4.92 12.44 2.88
CA CYS A 169 3.69 11.83 3.39
C CYS A 169 3.54 10.38 2.91
N GLU A 170 3.85 10.08 1.65
CA GLU A 170 3.77 8.71 1.10
C GLU A 170 4.83 7.78 1.72
N ALA A 171 6.03 8.29 2.03
CA ALA A 171 7.11 7.55 2.67
C ALA A 171 7.02 7.49 4.22
N GLY A 172 6.06 8.18 4.84
CA GLY A 172 5.91 8.24 6.31
C GLY A 172 6.88 9.18 7.04
N TYR A 173 7.61 10.02 6.32
CA TYR A 173 8.60 10.94 6.89
C TYR A 173 7.99 12.30 7.28
N PHE A 174 7.04 12.33 8.21
CA PHE A 174 6.31 13.55 8.60
C PHE A 174 7.22 14.68 9.07
N VAL A 175 8.26 14.38 9.84
CA VAL A 175 9.21 15.40 10.33
C VAL A 175 9.86 16.15 9.16
N LYS A 176 10.22 15.43 8.08
CA LYS A 176 10.76 16.05 6.85
C LYS A 176 9.68 16.88 6.16
N GLY A 177 8.42 16.40 6.11
CA GLY A 177 7.28 17.14 5.53
C GLY A 177 7.02 18.47 6.24
N PHE A 178 7.06 18.50 7.57
CA PHE A 178 6.92 19.74 8.35
C PHE A 178 8.11 20.68 8.20
N ARG A 179 9.33 20.14 8.09
CA ARG A 179 10.52 20.97 7.76
C ARG A 179 10.38 21.63 6.39
N LEU A 180 9.85 20.94 5.40
CA LEU A 180 9.61 21.52 4.08
C LEU A 180 8.55 22.61 4.13
N LEU A 181 7.51 22.47 4.96
CA LEU A 181 6.50 23.52 5.16
C LEU A 181 7.14 24.78 5.77
N ALA A 182 8.01 24.63 6.77
CA ALA A 182 8.74 25.76 7.36
C ALA A 182 9.71 26.39 6.35
N MET A 183 10.46 25.56 5.61
CA MET A 183 11.39 26.03 4.57
C MET A 183 10.67 26.80 3.46
N LEU A 184 9.46 26.38 3.06
CA LEU A 184 8.66 27.10 2.08
C LEU A 184 8.38 28.54 2.55
N GLU A 185 8.05 28.74 3.83
CA GLU A 185 7.84 30.05 4.44
C GLU A 185 9.15 30.86 4.47
N GLU A 186 10.30 30.24 4.77
CA GLU A 186 11.64 30.86 4.73
C GLU A 186 12.02 31.32 3.30
N PHE A 187 11.57 30.62 2.27
CA PHE A 187 11.75 31.04 0.87
C PHE A 187 10.80 32.17 0.44
N GLY A 188 10.02 32.73 1.38
CA GLY A 188 9.04 33.79 1.08
C GLY A 188 7.81 33.32 0.32
N LEU A 189 7.58 32.02 0.25
CA LEU A 189 6.44 31.41 -0.42
C LEU A 189 5.30 31.17 0.59
N SER A 190 4.07 31.39 0.17
CA SER A 190 2.90 31.13 1.02
C SER A 190 2.36 29.72 0.80
N PRO A 191 2.15 28.93 1.87
CA PRO A 191 1.49 27.63 1.75
C PRO A 191 0.07 27.81 1.23
N ASN A 192 -0.38 26.87 0.40
CA ASN A 192 -1.73 26.87 -0.15
C ASN A 192 -2.60 25.71 0.38
N VAL A 193 -3.89 25.73 0.03
CA VAL A 193 -4.87 24.70 0.40
C VAL A 193 -4.40 23.28 0.03
N VAL A 194 -3.73 23.12 -1.11
CA VAL A 194 -3.26 21.80 -1.59
C VAL A 194 -2.17 21.24 -0.69
N ILE A 195 -1.21 22.05 -0.26
CA ILE A 195 -0.11 21.64 0.64
C ILE A 195 -0.69 21.20 1.99
N TYR A 196 -1.57 22.01 2.59
CA TYR A 196 -2.21 21.63 3.85
C TYR A 196 -3.06 20.37 3.72
N THR A 197 -3.85 20.25 2.64
CA THR A 197 -4.66 19.04 2.39
C THR A 197 -3.79 17.80 2.23
N THR A 198 -2.63 17.92 1.57
CA THR A 198 -1.66 16.82 1.42
C THR A 198 -1.09 16.38 2.77
N LEU A 199 -0.73 17.32 3.65
CA LEU A 199 -0.26 17.01 5.00
C LEU A 199 -1.36 16.38 5.86
N ILE A 200 -2.60 16.89 5.77
CA ILE A 200 -3.77 16.32 6.47
C ILE A 200 -4.01 14.89 6.00
N ASP A 201 -3.98 14.62 4.68
CA ASP A 201 -4.15 13.27 4.12
C ASP A 201 -3.04 12.31 4.60
N GLY A 202 -1.79 12.78 4.57
CA GLY A 202 -0.67 12.03 5.11
C GLY A 202 -0.88 11.66 6.58
N CYS A 203 -1.20 12.62 7.43
CA CYS A 203 -1.46 12.38 8.85
C CYS A 203 -2.61 11.40 9.07
N CYS A 204 -3.71 11.51 8.29
CA CYS A 204 -4.85 10.59 8.37
C CYS A 204 -4.48 9.16 7.95
N LYS A 205 -3.68 8.99 6.90
CA LYS A 205 -3.24 7.66 6.42
C LYS A 205 -2.43 6.89 7.44
N TYR A 206 -1.62 7.61 8.23
CA TYR A 206 -0.79 6.99 9.28
C TYR A 206 -1.44 7.04 10.69
N GLY A 207 -2.72 7.35 10.74
CA GLY A 207 -3.50 7.27 11.98
C GLY A 207 -3.36 8.45 12.93
N ASN A 208 -2.58 9.49 12.59
CA ASN A 208 -2.43 10.67 13.44
C ASN A 208 -3.50 11.74 13.14
N VAL A 209 -4.76 11.39 13.38
CA VAL A 209 -5.91 12.26 13.06
C VAL A 209 -5.98 13.50 13.95
N MET A 210 -5.38 13.48 15.15
CA MET A 210 -5.33 14.66 16.01
C MET A 210 -4.43 15.74 15.42
N LEU A 211 -3.27 15.34 14.86
CA LEU A 211 -2.39 16.24 14.14
C LEU A 211 -3.06 16.78 12.87
N ALA A 212 -3.77 15.91 12.13
CA ALA A 212 -4.56 16.32 10.97
C ALA A 212 -5.61 17.39 11.32
N LYS A 213 -6.31 17.23 12.44
CA LYS A 213 -7.27 18.21 12.94
C LYS A 213 -6.60 19.55 13.31
N ASN A 214 -5.43 19.50 13.95
CA ASN A 214 -4.67 20.70 14.28
C ASN A 214 -4.22 21.46 13.02
N LEU A 215 -3.79 20.75 11.98
CA LEU A 215 -3.46 21.35 10.68
C LEU A 215 -4.67 21.98 10.01
N PHE A 216 -5.82 21.33 10.09
CA PHE A 216 -7.07 21.88 9.57
C PHE A 216 -7.45 23.19 10.30
N CYS A 217 -7.34 23.24 11.63
CA CYS A 217 -7.57 24.48 12.39
C CYS A 217 -6.51 25.55 12.09
N LYS A 218 -5.23 25.17 11.82
CA LYS A 218 -4.17 26.11 11.42
C LYS A 218 -4.48 26.71 10.05
N MET A 219 -4.95 25.90 9.12
CA MET A 219 -5.36 26.32 7.77
C MET A 219 -6.44 27.41 7.82
N ASP A 220 -7.45 27.22 8.67
CA ASP A 220 -8.53 28.20 8.89
C ASP A 220 -8.00 29.52 9.46
N ARG A 221 -7.11 29.48 10.47
CA ARG A 221 -6.46 30.67 11.06
C ARG A 221 -5.59 31.46 10.05
N LEU A 222 -5.06 30.78 9.03
CA LEU A 222 -4.30 31.41 7.95
C LEU A 222 -5.20 31.98 6.84
N GLY A 223 -6.53 31.90 6.99
CA GLY A 223 -7.48 32.34 5.98
C GLY A 223 -7.54 31.44 4.74
N LEU A 224 -6.98 30.24 4.81
CA LEU A 224 -7.04 29.26 3.74
C LEU A 224 -8.38 28.50 3.82
N VAL A 225 -9.29 28.78 2.91
CA VAL A 225 -10.62 28.14 2.91
C VAL A 225 -10.49 26.66 2.53
N PRO A 226 -10.85 25.72 3.45
CA PRO A 226 -10.85 24.30 3.13
C PRO A 226 -11.79 23.98 1.97
N ASN A 227 -11.36 23.15 1.06
CA ASN A 227 -12.17 22.70 -0.06
C ASN A 227 -12.91 21.38 0.23
N PRO A 228 -13.85 20.90 -0.61
CA PRO A 228 -14.56 19.65 -0.40
C PRO A 228 -13.65 18.44 -0.21
N HIS A 229 -12.47 18.44 -0.83
CA HIS A 229 -11.50 17.37 -0.70
C HIS A 229 -10.85 17.35 0.69
N THR A 230 -10.49 18.53 1.24
CA THR A 230 -9.92 18.66 2.59
C THR A 230 -10.86 18.08 3.66
N TYR A 231 -12.16 18.45 3.62
CA TYR A 231 -13.17 17.89 4.51
C TYR A 231 -13.29 16.37 4.37
N SER A 232 -13.35 15.88 3.13
CA SER A 232 -13.53 14.45 2.86
C SER A 232 -12.34 13.60 3.34
N VAL A 233 -11.12 14.10 3.18
CA VAL A 233 -9.90 13.45 3.68
C VAL A 233 -9.91 13.34 5.20
N LEU A 234 -10.26 14.43 5.88
CA LEU A 234 -10.33 14.44 7.34
C LEU A 234 -11.45 13.54 7.87
N MET A 235 -12.65 13.57 7.25
CA MET A 235 -13.75 12.65 7.54
C MET A 235 -13.31 11.19 7.43
N ASN A 236 -12.69 10.82 6.31
CA ASN A 236 -12.19 9.46 6.09
C ASN A 236 -11.13 9.05 7.12
N GLY A 237 -10.26 9.99 7.51
CA GLY A 237 -9.27 9.77 8.56
C GLY A 237 -9.94 9.46 9.91
N PHE A 238 -10.94 10.23 10.31
CA PHE A 238 -11.69 9.98 11.55
C PHE A 238 -12.43 8.65 11.53
N PHE A 239 -13.12 8.32 10.43
CA PHE A 239 -13.82 7.04 10.28
C PHE A 239 -12.87 5.84 10.37
N LYS A 240 -11.70 5.89 9.73
CA LYS A 240 -10.69 4.83 9.81
C LYS A 240 -10.14 4.59 11.22
N GLN A 241 -10.13 5.62 12.06
CA GLN A 241 -9.72 5.53 13.47
C GLN A 241 -10.88 5.19 14.42
N GLY A 242 -12.08 4.90 13.89
CA GLY A 242 -13.26 4.60 14.70
C GLY A 242 -13.88 5.83 15.38
N LEU A 243 -13.41 7.04 15.06
CA LEU A 243 -13.92 8.31 15.60
C LEU A 243 -15.11 8.78 14.77
N GLN A 244 -16.20 8.03 14.84
CA GLN A 244 -17.39 8.22 14.00
C GLN A 244 -18.05 9.58 14.23
N ARG A 245 -18.16 10.01 15.50
CA ARG A 245 -18.80 11.28 15.87
C ARG A 245 -18.09 12.47 15.21
N GLU A 246 -16.77 12.49 15.28
CA GLU A 246 -15.92 13.52 14.70
C GLU A 246 -16.04 13.55 13.18
N GLY A 247 -16.05 12.37 12.53
CA GLY A 247 -16.24 12.25 11.08
C GLY A 247 -17.59 12.83 10.62
N PHE A 248 -18.69 12.49 11.28
CA PHE A 248 -20.00 13.06 10.98
C PHE A 248 -20.07 14.56 11.28
N GLN A 249 -19.43 15.02 12.36
CA GLN A 249 -19.34 16.44 12.69
C GLN A 249 -18.62 17.24 11.58
N MET A 250 -17.56 16.68 10.98
CA MET A 250 -16.89 17.32 9.85
C MET A 250 -17.81 17.48 8.63
N TYR A 251 -18.68 16.50 8.37
CA TYR A 251 -19.68 16.62 7.31
C TYR A 251 -20.68 17.74 7.58
N GLU A 252 -21.19 17.83 8.82
CA GLU A 252 -22.09 18.90 9.21
C GLU A 252 -21.41 20.29 9.17
N ASN A 253 -20.15 20.37 9.60
CA ASN A 253 -19.37 21.61 9.50
C ASN A 253 -19.20 22.05 8.04
N MET A 254 -18.89 21.10 7.13
CA MET A 254 -18.80 21.36 5.70
C MET A 254 -20.09 21.98 5.15
N LYS A 255 -21.25 21.42 5.51
CA LYS A 255 -22.56 21.96 5.11
C LYS A 255 -22.81 23.36 5.67
N ARG A 256 -22.50 23.59 6.97
CA ARG A 256 -22.66 24.89 7.64
C ARG A 256 -21.79 25.98 7.00
N SER A 257 -20.60 25.60 6.55
CA SER A 257 -19.70 26.50 5.81
C SER A 257 -20.14 26.76 4.35
N GLY A 258 -21.30 26.27 3.93
CA GLY A 258 -21.81 26.43 2.56
C GLY A 258 -21.03 25.64 1.49
N ILE A 259 -20.15 24.73 1.90
CA ILE A 259 -19.34 23.94 1.00
C ILE A 259 -20.13 22.71 0.54
N VAL A 260 -20.35 22.60 -0.76
CA VAL A 260 -21.11 21.48 -1.34
C VAL A 260 -20.26 20.19 -1.28
N PRO A 261 -20.78 19.11 -0.64
CA PRO A 261 -20.08 17.84 -0.61
C PRO A 261 -19.89 17.26 -2.02
N ASN A 262 -18.71 16.73 -2.28
CA ASN A 262 -18.39 16.06 -3.55
C ASN A 262 -18.71 14.55 -3.46
N ALA A 263 -18.56 13.83 -4.58
CA ALA A 263 -18.79 12.39 -4.64
C ALA A 263 -17.94 11.61 -3.62
N TYR A 264 -16.72 12.09 -3.32
CA TYR A 264 -15.84 11.43 -2.36
C TYR A 264 -16.36 11.56 -0.91
N ALA A 265 -16.87 12.75 -0.51
CA ALA A 265 -17.49 12.96 0.79
C ALA A 265 -18.72 12.04 1.00
N TYR A 266 -19.60 11.96 -0.02
CA TYR A 266 -20.74 11.05 0.02
C TYR A 266 -20.33 9.59 0.12
N ASN A 267 -19.32 9.17 -0.65
CA ASN A 267 -18.78 7.80 -0.60
C ASN A 267 -18.19 7.45 0.77
N CYS A 268 -17.53 8.41 1.45
CA CYS A 268 -17.06 8.20 2.83
C CYS A 268 -18.22 7.94 3.80
N LEU A 269 -19.30 8.74 3.72
CA LEU A 269 -20.49 8.54 4.56
C LEU A 269 -21.20 7.22 4.29
N ILE A 270 -21.42 6.92 2.99
CA ILE A 270 -22.07 5.66 2.59
C ILE A 270 -21.24 4.47 3.08
N SER A 271 -19.91 4.54 2.93
CA SER A 271 -18.99 3.49 3.40
C SER A 271 -19.09 3.29 4.90
N GLU A 272 -19.10 4.38 5.68
CA GLU A 272 -19.18 4.31 7.14
C GLU A 272 -20.50 3.70 7.60
N TYR A 273 -21.64 4.12 7.03
CA TYR A 273 -22.93 3.51 7.34
C TYR A 273 -22.98 2.01 6.94
N CYS A 274 -22.38 1.66 5.82
CA CYS A 274 -22.27 0.25 5.38
C CYS A 274 -21.37 -0.58 6.31
N ASN A 275 -20.28 -0.01 6.82
CA ASN A 275 -19.38 -0.67 7.77
C ASN A 275 -20.04 -0.87 9.15
N GLY A 276 -20.83 0.12 9.58
CA GLY A 276 -21.63 0.04 10.81
C GLY A 276 -22.92 -0.79 10.68
N GLY A 277 -23.15 -1.49 9.56
CA GLY A 277 -24.35 -2.31 9.32
C GLY A 277 -25.64 -1.51 9.07
N MET A 278 -25.56 -0.19 9.02
CA MET A 278 -26.71 0.71 8.86
C MET A 278 -27.01 0.98 7.38
N VAL A 279 -27.24 -0.11 6.63
CA VAL A 279 -27.40 -0.06 5.17
C VAL A 279 -28.54 0.85 4.72
N ASP A 280 -29.62 0.92 5.48
CA ASP A 280 -30.77 1.80 5.16
C ASP A 280 -30.39 3.28 5.22
N LYS A 281 -29.54 3.68 6.18
CA LYS A 281 -28.99 5.04 6.22
C LYS A 281 -28.05 5.32 5.05
N ALA A 282 -27.24 4.33 4.66
CA ALA A 282 -26.40 4.44 3.47
C ALA A 282 -27.20 4.71 2.20
N PHE A 283 -28.36 4.05 2.04
CA PHE A 283 -29.27 4.31 0.91
C PHE A 283 -29.95 5.69 0.99
N LYS A 284 -30.25 6.20 2.17
CA LYS A 284 -30.75 7.59 2.32
C LYS A 284 -29.72 8.60 1.84
N VAL A 285 -28.45 8.43 2.26
CA VAL A 285 -27.34 9.30 1.82
C VAL A 285 -27.10 9.17 0.31
N PHE A 286 -27.22 7.97 -0.24
CA PHE A 286 -27.16 7.74 -1.69
C PHE A 286 -28.30 8.44 -2.44
N ALA A 287 -29.51 8.43 -1.91
CA ALA A 287 -30.63 9.16 -2.49
C ALA A 287 -30.40 10.68 -2.46
N GLU A 288 -29.91 11.24 -1.32
CA GLU A 288 -29.53 12.66 -1.20
C GLU A 288 -28.46 13.04 -2.24
N MET A 289 -27.43 12.21 -2.43
CA MET A 289 -26.38 12.41 -3.43
C MET A 289 -26.98 12.55 -4.85
N ARG A 290 -27.94 11.69 -5.20
CA ARG A 290 -28.62 11.71 -6.49
C ARG A 290 -29.53 12.94 -6.66
N GLU A 291 -30.30 13.29 -5.64
CA GLU A 291 -31.19 14.47 -5.61
C GLU A 291 -30.40 15.77 -5.84
N LYS A 292 -29.17 15.83 -5.32
CA LYS A 292 -28.27 16.98 -5.54
C LYS A 292 -27.54 16.93 -6.90
N GLY A 293 -27.87 15.99 -7.76
CA GLY A 293 -27.26 15.88 -9.10
C GLY A 293 -25.81 15.42 -9.10
N ILE A 294 -25.30 14.88 -7.98
CA ILE A 294 -23.90 14.42 -7.91
C ILE A 294 -23.80 13.04 -8.55
N ALA A 295 -22.88 12.91 -9.51
CA ALA A 295 -22.70 11.68 -10.28
C ALA A 295 -22.31 10.49 -9.38
N CYS A 296 -23.13 9.45 -9.43
CA CYS A 296 -22.88 8.18 -8.74
C CYS A 296 -22.08 7.26 -9.68
N GLY A 297 -20.77 7.13 -9.44
CA GLY A 297 -19.90 6.25 -10.21
C GLY A 297 -19.95 4.80 -9.72
N VAL A 298 -19.28 3.89 -10.46
CA VAL A 298 -19.16 2.47 -10.10
C VAL A 298 -18.66 2.28 -8.66
N MET A 299 -17.79 3.18 -8.16
CA MET A 299 -17.29 3.14 -6.78
C MET A 299 -18.41 3.26 -5.74
N THR A 300 -19.36 4.19 -5.95
CA THR A 300 -20.52 4.37 -5.04
C THR A 300 -21.36 3.10 -4.96
N TYR A 301 -21.65 2.51 -6.12
CA TYR A 301 -22.38 1.24 -6.19
C TYR A 301 -21.61 0.09 -5.54
N ASN A 302 -20.30 0.00 -5.74
CA ASN A 302 -19.46 -1.03 -5.11
C ASN A 302 -19.48 -0.95 -3.59
N ILE A 303 -19.48 0.24 -3.02
CA ILE A 303 -19.59 0.45 -1.56
C ILE A 303 -20.95 -0.08 -1.05
N LEU A 304 -22.05 0.25 -1.74
CA LEU A 304 -23.39 -0.22 -1.38
C LEU A 304 -23.53 -1.73 -1.53
N ILE A 305 -23.02 -2.30 -2.64
CA ILE A 305 -23.01 -3.76 -2.86
C ILE A 305 -22.22 -4.44 -1.74
N GLY A 306 -21.05 -3.91 -1.38
CA GLY A 306 -20.26 -4.43 -0.27
C GLY A 306 -20.97 -4.35 1.08
N GLY A 307 -21.70 -3.26 1.34
CA GLY A 307 -22.55 -3.10 2.51
C GLY A 307 -23.69 -4.14 2.57
N LEU A 308 -24.37 -4.37 1.44
CA LEU A 308 -25.41 -5.39 1.31
C LEU A 308 -24.87 -6.80 1.51
N CYS A 309 -23.70 -7.12 0.97
CA CYS A 309 -23.03 -8.41 1.15
C CYS A 309 -22.68 -8.67 2.62
N ARG A 310 -22.08 -7.68 3.31
CA ARG A 310 -21.80 -7.76 4.76
C ARG A 310 -23.09 -7.94 5.58
N GLY A 311 -24.16 -7.25 5.18
CA GLY A 311 -25.50 -7.41 5.78
C GLY A 311 -26.22 -8.69 5.37
N LYS A 312 -25.57 -9.60 4.63
CA LYS A 312 -26.15 -10.86 4.09
C LYS A 312 -27.37 -10.66 3.20
N LYS A 313 -27.62 -9.44 2.67
CA LYS A 313 -28.73 -9.08 1.77
C LYS A 313 -28.35 -9.34 0.30
N PHE A 314 -27.94 -10.55 -0.04
CA PHE A 314 -27.39 -10.91 -1.36
C PHE A 314 -28.36 -10.66 -2.52
N GLY A 315 -29.66 -10.91 -2.32
CA GLY A 315 -30.69 -10.67 -3.34
C GLY A 315 -30.77 -9.19 -3.75
N GLU A 316 -30.63 -8.27 -2.78
CA GLU A 316 -30.58 -6.83 -3.05
C GLU A 316 -29.27 -6.44 -3.72
N ALA A 317 -28.14 -7.04 -3.31
CA ALA A 317 -26.82 -6.79 -3.93
C ALA A 317 -26.83 -7.14 -5.42
N VAL A 318 -27.35 -8.31 -5.80
CA VAL A 318 -27.47 -8.73 -7.21
C VAL A 318 -28.42 -7.81 -7.99
N LYS A 319 -29.57 -7.44 -7.42
CA LYS A 319 -30.48 -6.45 -8.03
C LYS A 319 -29.79 -5.11 -8.27
N LEU A 320 -28.94 -4.68 -7.34
CA LEU A 320 -28.18 -3.43 -7.47
C LEU A 320 -27.16 -3.51 -8.63
N VAL A 321 -26.51 -4.65 -8.84
CA VAL A 321 -25.62 -4.87 -9.99
C VAL A 321 -26.39 -4.76 -11.32
N HIS A 322 -27.56 -5.37 -11.41
CA HIS A 322 -28.42 -5.22 -12.61
C HIS A 322 -28.83 -3.75 -12.84
N LYS A 323 -29.03 -2.98 -11.75
CA LYS A 323 -29.34 -1.55 -11.85
C LYS A 323 -28.14 -0.74 -12.37
N VAL A 324 -26.92 -1.10 -11.98
CA VAL A 324 -25.68 -0.49 -12.50
C VAL A 324 -25.63 -0.56 -14.03
N ASN A 325 -25.92 -1.74 -14.61
CA ASN A 325 -25.98 -1.94 -16.05
C ASN A 325 -27.06 -1.08 -16.71
N LYS A 326 -28.26 -0.97 -16.09
CA LYS A 326 -29.36 -0.15 -16.63
C LYS A 326 -29.06 1.34 -16.64
N VAL A 327 -28.19 1.83 -15.76
CA VAL A 327 -27.78 3.25 -15.70
C VAL A 327 -26.62 3.54 -16.66
N GLY A 328 -26.20 2.57 -17.49
CA GLY A 328 -25.11 2.72 -18.44
C GLY A 328 -23.71 2.59 -17.83
N LEU A 329 -23.61 2.15 -16.59
CA LEU A 329 -22.33 1.84 -15.93
C LEU A 329 -22.05 0.35 -16.09
N SER A 330 -20.80 -0.01 -16.34
CA SER A 330 -20.40 -1.43 -16.41
C SER A 330 -19.78 -1.87 -15.10
N PRO A 331 -20.25 -3.00 -14.48
CA PRO A 331 -19.56 -3.62 -13.37
C PRO A 331 -18.11 -3.92 -13.74
N ASN A 332 -17.19 -3.57 -12.85
CA ASN A 332 -15.77 -3.82 -13.04
C ASN A 332 -15.32 -5.03 -12.20
N ILE A 333 -14.04 -5.36 -12.30
CA ILE A 333 -13.45 -6.48 -11.55
C ILE A 333 -13.67 -6.36 -10.04
N VAL A 334 -13.67 -5.11 -9.50
CA VAL A 334 -13.91 -4.85 -8.07
C VAL A 334 -15.34 -5.24 -7.69
N THR A 335 -16.33 -4.93 -8.55
CA THR A 335 -17.74 -5.31 -8.35
C THR A 335 -17.88 -6.83 -8.21
N TYR A 336 -17.27 -7.57 -9.14
CA TYR A 336 -17.29 -9.03 -9.10
C TYR A 336 -16.56 -9.58 -7.88
N ASN A 337 -15.38 -9.05 -7.54
CA ASN A 337 -14.62 -9.50 -6.37
C ASN A 337 -15.38 -9.29 -5.06
N ILE A 338 -16.12 -8.18 -4.92
CA ILE A 338 -16.97 -7.93 -3.74
C ILE A 338 -18.08 -8.98 -3.63
N LEU A 339 -18.75 -9.29 -4.73
CA LEU A 339 -19.82 -10.32 -4.74
C LEU A 339 -19.24 -11.70 -4.48
N ILE A 340 -18.17 -12.10 -5.17
CA ILE A 340 -17.49 -13.38 -4.98
C ILE A 340 -17.09 -13.54 -3.52
N ASN A 341 -16.43 -12.52 -2.93
CA ASN A 341 -16.06 -12.56 -1.52
C ASN A 341 -17.29 -12.73 -0.60
N GLY A 342 -18.34 -11.96 -0.84
CA GLY A 342 -19.57 -12.07 -0.05
C GLY A 342 -20.19 -13.47 -0.10
N PHE A 343 -20.24 -14.12 -1.27
CA PHE A 343 -20.74 -15.49 -1.40
C PHE A 343 -19.78 -16.53 -0.80
N CYS A 344 -18.48 -16.35 -0.91
CA CYS A 344 -17.47 -17.18 -0.24
C CYS A 344 -17.59 -17.10 1.28
N ASP A 345 -17.86 -15.91 1.83
CA ASP A 345 -18.00 -15.72 3.29
C ASP A 345 -19.19 -16.48 3.89
N VAL A 346 -20.23 -16.74 3.11
CA VAL A 346 -21.41 -17.55 3.54
C VAL A 346 -21.37 -18.99 3.03
N GLY A 347 -20.25 -19.43 2.45
CA GLY A 347 -20.07 -20.81 1.97
C GLY A 347 -20.80 -21.16 0.68
N LYS A 348 -21.40 -20.19 -0.05
CA LYS A 348 -22.12 -20.41 -1.30
C LYS A 348 -21.17 -20.48 -2.50
N MET A 349 -20.27 -21.47 -2.52
CA MET A 349 -19.21 -21.59 -3.51
C MET A 349 -19.72 -21.72 -4.94
N ASP A 350 -20.82 -22.47 -5.19
CA ASP A 350 -21.39 -22.61 -6.53
C ASP A 350 -21.77 -21.27 -7.15
N THR A 351 -22.29 -20.35 -6.33
CA THR A 351 -22.64 -19.01 -6.80
C THR A 351 -21.41 -18.15 -7.02
N ALA A 352 -20.40 -18.25 -6.15
CA ALA A 352 -19.12 -17.56 -6.30
C ALA A 352 -18.41 -17.98 -7.60
N VAL A 353 -18.38 -19.28 -7.90
CA VAL A 353 -17.80 -19.83 -9.14
C VAL A 353 -18.58 -19.38 -10.37
N ARG A 354 -19.93 -19.37 -10.32
CA ARG A 354 -20.74 -18.82 -11.42
C ARG A 354 -20.41 -17.35 -11.70
N LEU A 355 -20.26 -16.53 -10.68
CA LEU A 355 -19.84 -15.12 -10.82
C LEU A 355 -18.44 -14.99 -11.39
N PHE A 356 -17.51 -15.85 -10.99
CA PHE A 356 -16.17 -15.92 -11.55
C PHE A 356 -16.16 -16.25 -13.05
N ASN A 357 -17.00 -17.21 -13.47
CA ASN A 357 -17.17 -17.56 -14.88
C ASN A 357 -17.84 -16.41 -15.65
N GLN A 358 -18.81 -15.72 -15.04
CA GLN A 358 -19.44 -14.53 -15.63
C GLN A 358 -18.45 -13.39 -15.79
N LEU A 359 -17.55 -13.16 -14.83
CA LEU A 359 -16.46 -12.20 -14.94
C LEU A 359 -15.61 -12.51 -16.18
N LYS A 360 -15.18 -13.77 -16.35
CA LYS A 360 -14.40 -14.21 -17.52
C LYS A 360 -15.15 -14.00 -18.84
N SER A 361 -16.44 -14.36 -18.90
CA SER A 361 -17.27 -14.19 -20.10
C SER A 361 -17.57 -12.73 -20.45
N SER A 362 -17.48 -11.82 -19.48
CA SER A 362 -17.62 -10.37 -19.69
C SER A 362 -16.36 -9.72 -20.27
N GLY A 363 -15.32 -10.49 -20.62
CA GLY A 363 -14.05 -10.00 -21.15
C GLY A 363 -13.11 -9.39 -20.07
N LEU A 364 -13.47 -9.52 -18.78
CA LEU A 364 -12.61 -9.10 -17.69
C LEU A 364 -11.61 -10.19 -17.33
N SER A 365 -10.34 -9.82 -17.16
CA SER A 365 -9.31 -10.77 -16.72
C SER A 365 -9.30 -10.90 -15.20
N PRO A 366 -9.47 -12.13 -14.64
CA PRO A 366 -9.29 -12.34 -13.20
C PRO A 366 -7.91 -11.88 -12.73
N THR A 367 -7.84 -11.33 -11.53
CA THR A 367 -6.59 -10.87 -10.92
C THR A 367 -6.18 -11.82 -9.78
N LEU A 368 -4.97 -11.65 -9.29
CA LEU A 368 -4.47 -12.32 -8.09
C LEU A 368 -5.47 -12.22 -6.91
N VAL A 369 -6.13 -11.06 -6.75
CA VAL A 369 -7.15 -10.85 -5.70
C VAL A 369 -8.36 -11.76 -5.93
N THR A 370 -8.82 -11.90 -7.19
CA THR A 370 -9.95 -12.76 -7.53
C THR A 370 -9.68 -14.23 -7.18
N TYR A 371 -8.48 -14.73 -7.58
CA TYR A 371 -8.08 -16.09 -7.26
C TYR A 371 -7.92 -16.31 -5.76
N ASN A 372 -7.21 -15.42 -5.05
CA ASN A 372 -7.04 -15.53 -3.60
C ASN A 372 -8.38 -15.53 -2.84
N THR A 373 -9.36 -14.74 -3.30
CA THR A 373 -10.71 -14.72 -2.71
C THR A 373 -11.41 -16.07 -2.87
N LEU A 374 -11.34 -16.68 -4.04
CA LEU A 374 -11.96 -18.00 -4.29
C LEU A 374 -11.21 -19.12 -3.57
N ILE A 375 -9.88 -19.11 -3.58
CA ILE A 375 -9.03 -20.07 -2.84
C ILE A 375 -9.37 -20.01 -1.35
N ALA A 376 -9.49 -18.80 -0.78
CA ALA A 376 -9.92 -18.63 0.60
C ALA A 376 -11.35 -19.14 0.85
N GLY A 377 -12.25 -18.92 -0.10
CA GLY A 377 -13.61 -19.45 -0.07
C GLY A 377 -13.63 -20.98 -0.03
N TYR A 378 -12.93 -21.64 -0.95
CA TYR A 378 -12.80 -23.10 -0.98
C TYR A 378 -12.13 -23.64 0.30
N SER A 379 -11.13 -22.93 0.82
CA SER A 379 -10.47 -23.28 2.08
C SER A 379 -11.41 -23.21 3.28
N LYS A 380 -12.35 -22.26 3.30
CA LYS A 380 -13.38 -22.14 4.35
C LYS A 380 -14.41 -23.27 4.32
N VAL A 381 -14.74 -23.77 3.14
CA VAL A 381 -15.68 -24.91 2.97
C VAL A 381 -14.95 -26.25 2.91
N GLU A 382 -13.67 -26.28 3.27
CA GLU A 382 -12.80 -27.47 3.39
C GLU A 382 -12.59 -28.23 2.05
N ASN A 383 -12.86 -27.59 0.93
CA ASN A 383 -12.65 -28.16 -0.40
C ASN A 383 -11.24 -27.82 -0.91
N LEU A 384 -10.25 -28.55 -0.42
CA LEU A 384 -8.84 -28.34 -0.79
C LEU A 384 -8.55 -28.65 -2.26
N ALA A 385 -9.30 -29.61 -2.86
CA ALA A 385 -9.12 -29.95 -4.28
C ALA A 385 -9.48 -28.75 -5.16
N GLY A 386 -10.63 -28.12 -4.94
CA GLY A 386 -11.04 -26.92 -5.67
C GLY A 386 -10.09 -25.73 -5.46
N ALA A 387 -9.50 -25.60 -4.26
CA ALA A 387 -8.50 -24.58 -4.00
C ALA A 387 -7.22 -24.79 -4.82
N LEU A 388 -6.71 -26.04 -4.90
CA LEU A 388 -5.53 -26.39 -5.68
C LEU A 388 -5.77 -26.29 -7.19
N ASP A 389 -6.96 -26.64 -7.68
CA ASP A 389 -7.32 -26.49 -9.09
C ASP A 389 -7.31 -25.02 -9.53
N LEU A 390 -7.74 -24.10 -8.65
CA LEU A 390 -7.63 -22.66 -8.90
C LEU A 390 -6.18 -22.15 -8.92
N VAL A 391 -5.30 -22.73 -8.11
CA VAL A 391 -3.88 -22.39 -8.16
C VAL A 391 -3.29 -22.80 -9.50
N LYS A 392 -3.60 -24.01 -10.00
CA LYS A 392 -3.18 -24.48 -11.33
C LYS A 392 -3.71 -23.55 -12.44
N GLU A 393 -5.02 -23.23 -12.42
CA GLU A 393 -5.61 -22.30 -13.40
C GLU A 393 -4.91 -20.93 -13.38
N MET A 394 -4.55 -20.44 -12.19
CA MET A 394 -3.83 -19.18 -12.02
C MET A 394 -2.44 -19.23 -12.67
N GLU A 395 -1.68 -20.31 -12.45
CA GLU A 395 -0.35 -20.52 -13.04
C GLU A 395 -0.42 -20.68 -14.57
N GLU A 396 -1.40 -21.42 -15.08
CA GLU A 396 -1.67 -21.57 -16.53
C GLU A 396 -1.93 -20.23 -17.21
N ARG A 397 -2.49 -19.26 -16.47
CA ARG A 397 -2.72 -17.89 -16.94
C ARG A 397 -1.52 -16.95 -16.70
N CYS A 398 -0.37 -17.49 -16.35
CA CYS A 398 0.83 -16.71 -16.03
C CYS A 398 0.64 -15.72 -14.85
N ILE A 399 -0.26 -16.00 -13.92
CA ILE A 399 -0.43 -15.25 -12.67
C ILE A 399 0.30 -16.02 -11.58
N ALA A 400 1.48 -15.57 -11.17
CA ALA A 400 2.25 -16.24 -10.13
C ALA A 400 1.55 -16.19 -8.76
N PRO A 401 1.50 -17.31 -8.01
CA PRO A 401 1.04 -17.32 -6.63
C PRO A 401 1.86 -16.36 -5.76
N SER A 402 1.17 -15.63 -4.91
CA SER A 402 1.78 -14.67 -3.99
C SER A 402 1.97 -15.26 -2.60
N LYS A 403 2.68 -14.54 -1.73
CA LYS A 403 2.77 -14.85 -0.30
C LYS A 403 1.39 -15.11 0.32
N VAL A 404 0.39 -14.29 -0.01
CA VAL A 404 -0.99 -14.43 0.48
C VAL A 404 -1.60 -15.75 0.00
N THR A 405 -1.38 -16.13 -1.26
CA THR A 405 -1.89 -17.40 -1.84
C THR A 405 -1.36 -18.60 -1.06
N TYR A 406 -0.04 -18.66 -0.86
CA TYR A 406 0.58 -19.74 -0.07
C TYR A 406 0.11 -19.74 1.38
N THR A 407 0.01 -18.57 2.02
CA THR A 407 -0.46 -18.49 3.41
C THR A 407 -1.90 -18.98 3.59
N ILE A 408 -2.80 -18.70 2.64
CA ILE A 408 -4.18 -19.25 2.65
C ILE A 408 -4.16 -20.77 2.55
N LEU A 409 -3.34 -21.34 1.67
CA LEU A 409 -3.20 -22.81 1.52
C LEU A 409 -2.59 -23.45 2.75
N ILE A 410 -1.52 -22.86 3.31
CA ILE A 410 -0.90 -23.31 4.56
C ILE A 410 -1.92 -23.35 5.69
N ASP A 411 -2.72 -22.28 5.87
CA ASP A 411 -3.78 -22.23 6.88
C ASP A 411 -4.83 -23.33 6.66
N ALA A 412 -5.26 -23.51 5.42
CA ALA A 412 -6.26 -24.52 5.08
C ALA A 412 -5.77 -25.94 5.37
N PHE A 413 -4.54 -26.28 4.93
CA PHE A 413 -3.95 -27.60 5.19
C PHE A 413 -3.69 -27.81 6.68
N ALA A 414 -3.18 -26.79 7.37
CA ALA A 414 -2.87 -26.85 8.80
C ALA A 414 -4.13 -27.07 9.66
N ARG A 415 -5.23 -26.36 9.34
CA ARG A 415 -6.53 -26.52 10.04
C ARG A 415 -7.12 -27.92 9.87
N LEU A 416 -6.94 -28.53 8.72
CA LEU A 416 -7.52 -29.84 8.37
C LEU A 416 -6.58 -31.02 8.70
N ASN A 417 -5.55 -30.79 9.50
CA ASN A 417 -4.55 -31.79 9.94
C ASN A 417 -3.69 -32.40 8.81
N TYR A 418 -3.58 -31.73 7.65
CA TYR A 418 -2.63 -32.10 6.61
C TYR A 418 -1.29 -31.39 6.82
N THR A 419 -0.67 -31.63 7.98
CA THR A 419 0.53 -30.89 8.42
C THR A 419 1.72 -31.04 7.46
N GLU A 420 1.90 -32.23 6.86
CA GLU A 420 2.95 -32.48 5.86
C GLU A 420 2.76 -31.59 4.63
N LYS A 421 1.52 -31.50 4.11
CA LYS A 421 1.20 -30.63 2.97
C LYS A 421 1.34 -29.14 3.33
N ALA A 422 1.00 -28.75 4.54
CA ALA A 422 1.22 -27.38 5.01
C ALA A 422 2.72 -27.02 5.01
N CYS A 423 3.59 -27.92 5.48
CA CYS A 423 5.04 -27.77 5.43
C CYS A 423 5.57 -27.79 3.99
N GLU A 424 5.00 -28.62 3.11
CA GLU A 424 5.33 -28.62 1.68
C GLU A 424 5.00 -27.29 1.02
N MET A 425 3.82 -26.73 1.27
CA MET A 425 3.44 -25.40 0.75
C MET A 425 4.36 -24.28 1.25
N HIS A 426 4.79 -24.35 2.52
CA HIS A 426 5.80 -23.44 3.06
C HIS A 426 7.13 -23.55 2.30
N SER A 427 7.61 -24.78 2.08
CA SER A 427 8.86 -25.03 1.32
C SER A 427 8.75 -24.58 -0.16
N LEU A 428 7.59 -24.74 -0.79
CA LEU A 428 7.33 -24.25 -2.14
C LEU A 428 7.34 -22.72 -2.21
N MET A 429 6.78 -22.06 -1.19
CA MET A 429 6.83 -20.60 -1.06
C MET A 429 8.28 -20.09 -1.03
N GLU A 430 9.15 -20.71 -0.22
CA GLU A 430 10.57 -20.35 -0.14
C GLU A 430 11.31 -20.63 -1.45
N LYS A 431 11.06 -21.78 -2.09
CA LYS A 431 11.64 -22.13 -3.40
C LYS A 431 11.21 -21.16 -4.51
N SER A 432 10.03 -20.56 -4.40
CA SER A 432 9.55 -19.52 -5.31
C SER A 432 10.18 -18.14 -5.04
N GLY A 433 11.14 -18.03 -4.13
CA GLY A 433 11.80 -16.78 -3.76
C GLY A 433 10.94 -15.85 -2.88
N LEU A 434 9.80 -16.34 -2.37
CA LEU A 434 8.92 -15.58 -1.49
C LEU A 434 9.35 -15.78 -0.03
N VAL A 435 9.70 -14.69 0.65
CA VAL A 435 10.10 -14.74 2.07
C VAL A 435 8.86 -14.84 2.95
N PRO A 436 8.69 -15.94 3.75
CA PRO A 436 7.62 -16.05 4.72
C PRO A 436 7.70 -14.93 5.77
N ASP A 437 6.54 -14.44 6.23
CA ASP A 437 6.48 -13.44 7.29
C ASP A 437 6.01 -14.06 8.62
N VAL A 438 6.02 -13.25 9.68
CA VAL A 438 5.58 -13.67 11.02
C VAL A 438 4.15 -14.24 11.01
N TYR A 439 3.28 -13.75 10.09
CA TYR A 439 1.92 -14.26 9.97
C TYR A 439 1.89 -15.68 9.38
N THR A 440 2.67 -15.95 8.33
CA THR A 440 2.79 -17.30 7.73
C THR A 440 3.29 -18.32 8.77
N TYR A 441 4.34 -17.96 9.53
CA TYR A 441 4.83 -18.79 10.63
C TYR A 441 3.78 -18.98 11.73
N SER A 442 3.03 -17.94 12.09
CA SER A 442 1.98 -18.00 13.11
C SER A 442 0.90 -19.03 12.74
N VAL A 443 0.47 -19.02 11.48
CA VAL A 443 -0.53 -19.96 10.96
C VAL A 443 -0.02 -21.40 11.00
N LEU A 444 1.20 -21.63 10.52
CA LEU A 444 1.78 -22.96 10.47
C LEU A 444 2.04 -23.53 11.89
N ILE A 445 2.62 -22.72 12.77
CA ILE A 445 2.84 -23.09 14.19
C ILE A 445 1.51 -23.39 14.87
N HIS A 446 0.47 -22.58 14.61
CA HIS A 446 -0.87 -22.80 15.16
C HIS A 446 -1.42 -24.16 14.75
N GLY A 447 -1.39 -24.50 13.47
CA GLY A 447 -1.84 -25.79 12.99
C GLY A 447 -1.08 -26.97 13.63
N LEU A 448 0.25 -26.88 13.68
CA LEU A 448 1.09 -27.90 14.32
C LEU A 448 0.78 -28.08 15.82
N CYS A 449 0.59 -26.98 16.55
CA CYS A 449 0.23 -27.03 17.97
C CYS A 449 -1.16 -27.62 18.23
N VAL A 450 -2.15 -27.26 17.39
CA VAL A 450 -3.52 -27.78 17.53
C VAL A 450 -3.55 -29.30 17.37
N HIS A 451 -2.75 -29.83 16.45
CA HIS A 451 -2.68 -31.26 16.13
C HIS A 451 -1.58 -32.03 16.92
N GLY A 452 -0.94 -31.38 17.88
CA GLY A 452 0.02 -32.03 18.80
C GLY A 452 1.43 -32.21 18.23
N ASN A 453 1.74 -31.68 17.06
CA ASN A 453 3.06 -31.79 16.42
C ASN A 453 4.05 -30.77 17.01
N MET A 454 4.22 -30.80 18.36
CA MET A 454 5.01 -29.82 19.10
C MET A 454 6.50 -29.80 18.75
N LYS A 455 7.04 -30.94 18.27
CA LYS A 455 8.46 -31.02 17.84
C LYS A 455 8.71 -30.10 16.63
N GLU A 456 7.87 -30.20 15.61
CA GLU A 456 7.99 -29.37 14.40
C GLU A 456 7.64 -27.91 14.69
N ALA A 457 6.60 -27.65 15.50
CA ALA A 457 6.27 -26.31 15.96
C ALA A 457 7.45 -25.63 16.67
N SER A 458 8.18 -26.39 17.53
CA SER A 458 9.35 -25.88 18.24
C SER A 458 10.54 -25.58 17.32
N LYS A 459 10.73 -26.37 16.25
CA LYS A 459 11.76 -26.09 15.23
C LYS A 459 11.46 -24.79 14.50
N LEU A 460 10.21 -24.63 14.03
CA LEU A 460 9.78 -23.42 13.34
C LEU A 460 9.83 -22.18 14.25
N PHE A 461 9.49 -22.32 15.52
CA PHE A 461 9.61 -21.23 16.48
C PHE A 461 11.08 -20.77 16.65
N LYS A 462 12.04 -21.70 16.66
CA LYS A 462 13.47 -21.38 16.73
C LYS A 462 13.98 -20.73 15.44
N SER A 463 13.53 -21.20 14.26
CA SER A 463 13.95 -20.64 12.98
C SER A 463 13.52 -19.18 12.78
N LEU A 464 12.46 -18.71 13.46
CA LEU A 464 12.11 -17.29 13.48
C LEU A 464 13.26 -16.41 13.99
N GLY A 465 13.93 -16.85 15.07
CA GLY A 465 15.09 -16.13 15.61
C GLY A 465 16.28 -16.11 14.65
N GLU A 466 16.52 -17.20 13.94
CA GLU A 466 17.59 -17.33 12.94
C GLU A 466 17.34 -16.41 11.73
N MET A 467 16.08 -16.17 11.38
CA MET A 467 15.66 -15.25 10.31
C MET A 467 15.49 -13.80 10.79
N HIS A 468 15.88 -13.45 12.00
CA HIS A 468 15.68 -12.13 12.60
C HIS A 468 14.22 -11.67 12.65
N LEU A 469 13.26 -12.62 12.59
CA LEU A 469 11.85 -12.35 12.75
C LEU A 469 11.47 -12.41 14.23
N GLN A 470 10.90 -11.34 14.77
CA GLN A 470 10.45 -11.32 16.15
C GLN A 470 9.09 -12.03 16.29
N PRO A 471 8.99 -13.12 17.08
CA PRO A 471 7.70 -13.74 17.36
C PRO A 471 6.74 -12.74 18.01
N ASN A 472 5.49 -12.73 17.56
CA ASN A 472 4.45 -11.89 18.15
C ASN A 472 3.74 -12.60 19.31
N SER A 473 2.89 -11.86 20.04
CA SER A 473 2.12 -12.40 21.18
C SER A 473 1.22 -13.59 20.79
N VAL A 474 0.77 -13.67 19.55
CA VAL A 474 -0.07 -14.79 19.06
C VAL A 474 0.75 -16.08 19.02
N ILE A 475 1.96 -16.03 18.46
CA ILE A 475 2.85 -17.19 18.37
C ILE A 475 3.21 -17.70 19.76
N TYR A 476 3.62 -16.80 20.68
CA TYR A 476 3.92 -17.18 22.06
C TYR A 476 2.72 -17.84 22.76
N ASN A 477 1.54 -17.22 22.72
CA ASN A 477 0.34 -17.76 23.33
C ASN A 477 -0.06 -19.13 22.73
N THR A 478 0.10 -19.31 21.42
CA THR A 478 -0.17 -20.58 20.73
C THR A 478 0.79 -21.68 21.19
N MET A 479 2.08 -21.39 21.25
CA MET A 479 3.10 -22.33 21.71
C MET A 479 2.92 -22.70 23.18
N ILE A 480 2.62 -21.73 24.05
CA ILE A 480 2.33 -21.98 25.48
C ILE A 480 1.13 -22.92 25.60
N HIS A 481 0.04 -22.64 24.85
CA HIS A 481 -1.13 -23.50 24.87
C HIS A 481 -0.85 -24.91 24.33
N GLY A 482 -0.04 -25.02 23.28
CA GLY A 482 0.44 -26.30 22.74
C GLY A 482 1.20 -27.11 23.78
N TYR A 483 2.17 -26.52 24.50
CA TYR A 483 2.90 -27.18 25.59
C TYR A 483 2.01 -27.54 26.76
N CYS A 484 1.00 -26.72 27.08
CA CYS A 484 0.03 -27.08 28.11
C CYS A 484 -0.81 -28.30 27.72
N LYS A 485 -1.18 -28.44 26.43
CA LYS A 485 -1.87 -29.67 25.94
C LYS A 485 -0.96 -30.89 25.95
N GLU A 486 0.32 -30.73 25.61
CA GLU A 486 1.33 -31.81 25.68
C GLU A 486 1.61 -32.24 27.12
N GLY A 487 1.20 -31.46 28.15
CA GLY A 487 1.47 -31.72 29.55
C GLY A 487 2.86 -31.25 30.01
N SER A 488 3.55 -30.43 29.26
CA SER A 488 4.91 -29.96 29.57
C SER A 488 4.90 -28.63 30.33
N SER A 489 4.67 -28.67 31.66
CA SER A 489 4.60 -27.45 32.50
C SER A 489 5.89 -26.63 32.46
N TYR A 490 7.05 -27.28 32.43
CA TYR A 490 8.34 -26.59 32.37
C TYR A 490 8.51 -25.75 31.09
N ARG A 491 8.16 -26.33 29.93
CA ARG A 491 8.28 -25.62 28.65
C ARG A 491 7.27 -24.48 28.54
N ALA A 492 6.04 -24.70 29.00
CA ALA A 492 5.00 -23.67 29.01
C ALA A 492 5.40 -22.48 29.90
N LEU A 493 5.89 -22.75 31.14
CA LEU A 493 6.34 -21.73 32.07
C LEU A 493 7.55 -20.95 31.53
N ARG A 494 8.54 -21.65 30.96
CA ARG A 494 9.72 -21.01 30.36
C ARG A 494 9.33 -20.06 29.27
N LEU A 495 8.44 -20.46 28.35
CA LEU A 495 8.04 -19.66 27.23
C LEU A 495 7.20 -18.45 27.65
N LEU A 496 6.37 -18.62 28.69
CA LEU A 496 5.59 -17.52 29.26
C LEU A 496 6.51 -16.47 29.90
N ASN A 497 7.53 -16.90 30.64
CA ASN A 497 8.53 -15.99 31.21
C ASN A 497 9.32 -15.27 30.10
N GLU A 498 9.72 -15.96 29.03
CA GLU A 498 10.40 -15.37 27.87
C GLU A 498 9.53 -14.28 27.22
N MET A 499 8.24 -14.54 27.03
CA MET A 499 7.28 -13.57 26.51
C MET A 499 7.19 -12.30 27.38
N VAL A 500 7.14 -12.46 28.71
CA VAL A 500 7.10 -11.34 29.66
C VAL A 500 8.41 -10.54 29.63
N HIS A 501 9.57 -11.22 29.59
CA HIS A 501 10.88 -10.55 29.48
C HIS A 501 11.06 -9.78 28.17
N SER A 502 10.39 -10.24 27.10
CA SER A 502 10.34 -9.52 25.82
C SER A 502 9.36 -8.32 25.82
N GLY A 503 8.80 -7.95 26.97
CA GLY A 503 7.87 -6.84 27.13
C GLY A 503 6.45 -7.11 26.61
N MET A 504 6.12 -8.37 26.30
CA MET A 504 4.78 -8.76 25.83
C MET A 504 3.94 -9.29 27.00
N VAL A 505 2.65 -8.95 26.99
CA VAL A 505 1.70 -9.43 28.02
C VAL A 505 1.01 -10.70 27.53
N PRO A 506 1.18 -11.86 28.24
CA PRO A 506 0.44 -13.08 27.93
C PRO A 506 -1.07 -12.88 28.11
N ASN A 507 -1.87 -13.59 27.33
CA ASN A 507 -3.33 -13.51 27.48
C ASN A 507 -3.82 -14.33 28.70
N VAL A 508 -5.07 -14.07 29.13
CA VAL A 508 -5.71 -14.75 30.25
C VAL A 508 -5.69 -16.28 30.08
N ALA A 509 -5.92 -16.77 28.84
CA ALA A 509 -5.94 -18.20 28.55
C ALA A 509 -4.58 -18.88 28.79
N SER A 510 -3.48 -18.22 28.37
CA SER A 510 -2.12 -18.72 28.57
C SER A 510 -1.75 -18.81 30.05
N PHE A 511 -2.08 -17.76 30.84
CA PHE A 511 -1.91 -17.82 32.29
C PHE A 511 -2.73 -18.94 32.92
N CYS A 512 -4.04 -19.01 32.63
CA CYS A 512 -4.93 -20.03 33.20
C CYS A 512 -4.50 -21.45 32.87
N SER A 513 -4.13 -21.72 31.61
CA SER A 513 -3.70 -23.05 31.17
C SER A 513 -2.38 -23.46 31.83
N THR A 514 -1.41 -22.56 31.96
CA THR A 514 -0.12 -22.82 32.56
C THR A 514 -0.25 -23.01 34.08
N ILE A 515 -1.01 -22.15 34.78
CA ILE A 515 -1.28 -22.29 36.21
C ILE A 515 -2.01 -23.61 36.48
N GLY A 516 -3.05 -23.93 35.69
CA GLY A 516 -3.80 -25.17 35.83
C GLY A 516 -2.92 -26.43 35.65
N LEU A 517 -1.96 -26.37 34.72
CA LEU A 517 -1.01 -27.44 34.50
C LEU A 517 0.01 -27.56 35.66
N LEU A 518 0.55 -26.44 36.14
CA LEU A 518 1.45 -26.39 37.30
C LEU A 518 0.78 -26.95 38.56
N CYS A 519 -0.51 -26.64 38.76
CA CYS A 519 -1.29 -27.20 39.85
C CYS A 519 -1.46 -28.72 39.74
N ARG A 520 -1.63 -29.27 38.53
CA ARG A 520 -1.69 -30.72 38.28
C ARG A 520 -0.36 -31.41 38.53
N ASP A 521 0.75 -30.75 38.22
CA ASP A 521 2.12 -31.24 38.41
C ASP A 521 2.65 -30.97 39.83
N GLU A 522 1.79 -30.56 40.77
CA GLU A 522 2.11 -30.25 42.17
C GLU A 522 3.17 -29.16 42.38
N LYS A 523 3.34 -28.25 41.37
CA LYS A 523 4.29 -27.13 41.38
C LYS A 523 3.64 -25.85 41.89
N TRP A 524 3.24 -25.87 43.17
CA TRP A 524 2.39 -24.83 43.76
C TRP A 524 3.07 -23.47 43.89
N LYS A 525 4.38 -23.44 44.15
CA LYS A 525 5.16 -22.20 44.29
C LYS A 525 5.20 -21.44 42.99
N GLU A 526 5.43 -22.14 41.88
CA GLU A 526 5.45 -21.57 40.55
C GLU A 526 4.05 -21.11 40.13
N ALA A 527 3.01 -21.87 40.47
CA ALA A 527 1.61 -21.50 40.19
C ALA A 527 1.20 -20.23 40.95
N GLU A 528 1.60 -20.05 42.20
CA GLU A 528 1.33 -18.87 43.01
C GLU A 528 2.08 -17.62 42.46
N LEU A 529 3.36 -17.77 42.11
CA LEU A 529 4.16 -16.75 41.49
C LEU A 529 3.52 -16.27 40.18
N LEU A 530 3.07 -17.21 39.35
CA LEU A 530 2.45 -16.92 38.08
C LEU A 530 1.09 -16.22 38.21
N LEU A 531 0.31 -16.60 39.24
CA LEU A 531 -0.94 -15.91 39.59
C LEU A 531 -0.67 -14.46 40.01
N GLY A 532 0.39 -14.22 40.79
CA GLY A 532 0.84 -12.87 41.15
C GLY A 532 1.26 -12.05 39.94
N GLN A 533 2.00 -12.63 38.98
CA GLN A 533 2.36 -11.97 37.74
C GLN A 533 1.13 -11.61 36.89
N MET A 534 0.13 -12.48 36.79
CA MET A 534 -1.12 -12.23 36.11
C MET A 534 -1.86 -11.00 36.69
N ILE A 535 -1.95 -10.93 38.02
CA ILE A 535 -2.59 -9.79 38.71
C ILE A 535 -1.80 -8.50 38.50
N ASN A 536 -0.47 -8.54 38.62
CA ASN A 536 0.41 -7.40 38.39
C ASN A 536 0.34 -6.88 36.93
N SER A 537 0.02 -7.74 35.97
CA SER A 537 -0.22 -7.38 34.58
C SER A 537 -1.62 -6.78 34.34
N GLY A 538 -2.41 -6.54 35.39
CA GLY A 538 -3.76 -5.96 35.31
C GLY A 538 -4.84 -6.96 34.84
N LEU A 539 -4.54 -8.26 34.77
CA LEU A 539 -5.48 -9.28 34.35
C LEU A 539 -6.20 -9.86 35.55
N LYS A 540 -7.54 -9.98 35.47
CA LYS A 540 -8.37 -10.52 36.57
C LYS A 540 -8.44 -12.04 36.48
N PRO A 541 -7.96 -12.80 37.49
CA PRO A 541 -8.10 -14.27 37.55
C PRO A 541 -9.58 -14.65 37.72
N SER A 542 -9.97 -15.80 37.16
CA SER A 542 -11.30 -16.36 37.46
C SER A 542 -11.36 -16.88 38.89
N VAL A 543 -12.57 -16.82 39.48
CA VAL A 543 -12.80 -17.34 40.85
C VAL A 543 -12.39 -18.81 40.97
N SER A 544 -12.59 -19.62 39.93
CA SER A 544 -12.19 -21.02 39.86
C SER A 544 -10.67 -21.19 39.92
N LEU A 545 -9.90 -20.37 39.19
CA LEU A 545 -8.46 -20.39 39.16
C LEU A 545 -7.88 -20.01 40.53
N TYR A 546 -8.44 -18.94 41.13
CA TYR A 546 -8.04 -18.49 42.45
C TYR A 546 -8.26 -19.58 43.51
N LYS A 547 -9.47 -20.20 43.51
CA LYS A 547 -9.79 -21.32 44.40
C LYS A 547 -8.88 -22.53 44.16
N MET A 548 -8.52 -22.83 42.93
CA MET A 548 -7.64 -23.96 42.60
C MET A 548 -6.27 -23.79 43.25
N VAL A 549 -5.67 -22.61 43.13
CA VAL A 549 -4.35 -22.33 43.73
C VAL A 549 -4.41 -22.29 45.28
N HIS A 550 -5.47 -21.73 45.88
CA HIS A 550 -5.62 -21.58 47.32
C HIS A 550 -6.16 -22.82 48.03
N LYS A 551 -7.08 -23.60 47.44
CA LYS A 551 -7.63 -24.82 48.05
C LYS A 551 -6.55 -25.86 48.34
N VAL A 552 -5.53 -25.89 47.58
CA VAL A 552 -4.40 -26.81 47.75
C VAL A 552 -3.44 -26.28 48.82
N LYS A 553 -3.35 -24.95 49.00
CA LYS A 553 -2.59 -24.36 50.12
C LYS A 553 -3.16 -24.77 51.50
N GLU A 554 -4.49 -24.87 51.59
CA GLU A 554 -5.17 -25.36 52.79
C GLU A 554 -4.92 -26.86 53.02
N ILE A 555 -4.87 -27.68 51.96
CA ILE A 555 -4.63 -29.14 52.07
C ILE A 555 -3.18 -29.47 52.46
N LEU A 556 -2.22 -28.61 52.09
CA LEU A 556 -0.78 -28.82 52.37
C LEU A 556 -0.25 -28.09 53.63
N GLY A 557 -1.10 -27.46 54.42
CA GLY A 557 -0.71 -26.87 55.73
C GLY A 557 0.13 -25.57 55.64
N PHE A 558 0.15 -24.89 54.52
CA PHE A 558 0.83 -23.59 54.41
C PHE A 558 -0.08 -22.43 54.81
N HIS A 559 -0.04 -22.04 56.07
CA HIS A 559 -0.71 -20.82 56.58
C HIS A 559 0.14 -19.58 56.27
N GLY A 560 -0.33 -18.71 55.39
CA GLY A 560 0.29 -17.41 55.17
C GLY A 560 -0.37 -16.56 54.09
N MET A 561 -1.15 -15.59 54.54
CA MET A 561 -1.83 -14.44 53.96
C MET A 561 -3.33 -14.58 53.75
N LYS A 562 -4.07 -13.84 54.58
CA LYS A 562 -5.53 -13.67 54.49
C LYS A 562 -5.89 -12.73 53.34
N PRO A 563 -6.98 -13.00 52.60
CA PRO A 563 -7.48 -12.12 51.56
C PRO A 563 -8.18 -10.91 52.19
N LYS A 564 -7.47 -9.79 52.30
CA LYS A 564 -8.10 -8.45 52.38
C LYS A 564 -7.80 -7.77 51.06
N GLU A 565 -8.85 -7.34 50.38
CA GLU A 565 -8.93 -6.52 49.16
C GLU A 565 -9.54 -7.24 47.94
N MET A 566 -10.82 -7.62 48.09
CA MET A 566 -11.75 -7.74 46.96
C MET A 566 -13.13 -7.28 47.40
N ARG A 567 -13.26 -5.98 47.67
CA ARG A 567 -14.53 -5.24 47.69
C ARG A 567 -14.21 -3.78 47.41
N SER A 568 -14.16 -3.42 46.14
CA SER A 568 -14.53 -2.10 45.61
C SER A 568 -14.53 -2.19 44.08
#